data_685708248d3b83c9b969e152771fbb20
#
_entry.id   685708248d3b83c9b969e152771fbb20
#
_cell.length_a   1.000
_cell.length_b   1.000
_cell.length_c   1.000
_cell.angle_alpha   90.00
_cell.angle_beta   90.00
_cell.angle_gamma   90.00
#
_symmetry.space_group_name_H-M   'P 1'
#
loop_
_entity.id
_entity.type
_entity.pdbx_description
1 polymer ?
#
loop_
_entity_poly.entity_id
_entity_poly.type
_entity_poly.pdbx_seq_one_letter_code
_entity_poly.pdbx_strand_id
1 'polypeptide(L)'
;HLTNGHTEDLFIQSRSFFHLFHPLHICLSAIATTSLFWRYERHVLRAIVVGALGTIIPCGLSDYVFPYIGGLVLGQPMELHMCIVDHPQMFFPFLFLGILGGFWAEERLTGSHLFSHGAHVFVSSAASLLYLMSFGFTSWMTDVRLIFPAFFTVVLAVWIPCCVSDIV
;
A
#
# COMPACT_ATOMS: atom_id res chain seq x y z
N HIS A 1 -17.90 -24.00 -17.82
CA HIS A 1 -18.56 -22.69 -18.05
C HIS A 1 -18.92 -21.93 -16.76
N LEU A 2 -19.19 -22.61 -15.63
CA LEU A 2 -19.54 -21.94 -14.36
C LEU A 2 -18.32 -21.42 -13.57
N THR A 3 -17.12 -21.95 -13.81
CA THR A 3 -15.89 -21.54 -13.10
C THR A 3 -15.32 -20.22 -13.62
N ASN A 4 -15.51 -19.88 -14.88
CA ASN A 4 -14.98 -18.64 -15.47
C ASN A 4 -15.70 -17.39 -14.94
N GLY A 5 -17.00 -17.44 -14.68
CA GLY A 5 -17.75 -16.31 -14.14
C GLY A 5 -17.31 -15.92 -12.73
N HIS A 6 -17.10 -16.90 -11.85
CA HIS A 6 -16.65 -16.63 -10.47
C HIS A 6 -15.23 -16.03 -10.37
N THR A 7 -14.33 -16.44 -11.28
CA THR A 7 -12.97 -15.89 -11.31
C THR A 7 -12.96 -14.46 -11.84
N GLU A 8 -13.76 -14.13 -12.84
CA GLU A 8 -13.92 -12.78 -13.35
C GLU A 8 -14.52 -11.83 -12.31
N ASP A 9 -15.57 -12.26 -11.58
CA ASP A 9 -16.18 -11.47 -10.52
C ASP A 9 -15.18 -11.18 -9.38
N LEU A 10 -14.39 -12.18 -8.97
CA LEU A 10 -13.34 -12.00 -7.96
C LEU A 10 -12.25 -11.04 -8.42
N PHE A 11 -11.87 -11.10 -9.68
CA PHE A 11 -10.89 -10.20 -10.27
C PHE A 11 -11.35 -8.74 -10.25
N ILE A 12 -12.60 -8.50 -10.70
CA ILE A 12 -13.21 -7.16 -10.71
C ILE A 12 -13.35 -6.60 -9.29
N GLN A 13 -13.81 -7.44 -8.34
CA GLN A 13 -13.95 -7.05 -6.95
C GLN A 13 -12.58 -6.73 -6.31
N SER A 14 -11.58 -7.58 -6.51
CA SER A 14 -10.22 -7.37 -5.99
C SER A 14 -9.63 -6.06 -6.51
N ARG A 15 -9.84 -5.73 -7.79
CA ARG A 15 -9.39 -4.48 -8.39
C ARG A 15 -10.08 -3.26 -7.78
N SER A 16 -11.37 -3.35 -7.51
CA SER A 16 -12.11 -2.29 -6.83
C SER A 16 -11.64 -2.08 -5.40
N PHE A 17 -11.39 -3.16 -4.67
CA PHE A 17 -10.82 -3.10 -3.33
C PHE A 17 -9.38 -2.59 -3.33
N PHE A 18 -8.55 -2.95 -4.30
CA PHE A 18 -7.22 -2.39 -4.43
C PHE A 18 -7.25 -0.86 -4.55
N HIS A 19 -8.13 -0.32 -5.40
CA HIS A 19 -8.32 1.12 -5.57
C HIS A 19 -8.92 1.83 -4.33
N LEU A 20 -9.39 1.08 -3.34
CA LEU A 20 -9.78 1.60 -2.03
C LEU A 20 -8.63 1.52 -1.02
N PHE A 21 -8.01 0.35 -0.90
CA PHE A 21 -6.99 0.09 0.13
C PHE A 21 -5.66 0.80 -0.16
N HIS A 22 -5.23 0.88 -1.44
CA HIS A 22 -4.01 1.57 -1.80
C HIS A 22 -4.04 3.08 -1.50
N PRO A 23 -5.06 3.89 -1.91
CA PRO A 23 -5.16 5.28 -1.48
C PRO A 23 -5.29 5.46 0.03
N LEU A 24 -6.00 4.55 0.72
CA LEU A 24 -6.10 4.57 2.18
C LEU A 24 -4.72 4.35 2.82
N HIS A 25 -3.92 3.41 2.31
CA HIS A 25 -2.54 3.20 2.75
C HIS A 25 -1.69 4.45 2.56
N ILE A 26 -1.78 5.11 1.40
CA ILE A 26 -1.08 6.37 1.12
C ILE A 26 -1.47 7.45 2.13
N CYS A 27 -2.75 7.60 2.43
CA CYS A 27 -3.24 8.57 3.41
C CYS A 27 -2.65 8.31 4.80
N LEU A 28 -2.72 7.06 5.29
CA LEU A 28 -2.19 6.69 6.61
C LEU A 28 -0.67 6.86 6.69
N SER A 29 0.06 6.46 5.64
CA SER A 29 1.50 6.62 5.55
C SER A 29 1.90 8.10 5.54
N ALA A 30 1.17 8.95 4.79
CA ALA A 30 1.41 10.39 4.76
C ALA A 30 1.14 11.06 6.11
N ILE A 31 0.09 10.64 6.83
CA ILE A 31 -0.16 11.10 8.21
C ILE A 31 1.03 10.75 9.10
N ALA A 32 1.46 9.49 9.09
CA ALA A 32 2.55 9.01 9.94
C ALA A 32 3.86 9.75 9.64
N THR A 33 4.29 9.78 8.39
CA THR A 33 5.56 10.39 7.96
C THR A 33 5.57 11.89 8.21
N THR A 34 4.47 12.60 7.85
CA THR A 34 4.40 14.05 8.05
C THR A 34 4.35 14.41 9.52
N SER A 35 3.56 13.69 10.35
CA SER A 35 3.47 13.99 11.78
C SER A 35 4.79 13.73 12.51
N LEU A 36 5.49 12.65 12.13
CA LEU A 36 6.79 12.34 12.71
C LEU A 36 7.82 13.43 12.37
N PHE A 37 7.93 13.81 11.10
CA PHE A 37 8.84 14.87 10.68
C PHE A 37 8.50 16.22 11.33
N TRP A 38 7.23 16.58 11.36
CA TRP A 38 6.73 17.84 11.94
C TRP A 38 7.05 17.97 13.43
N ARG A 39 7.15 16.86 14.12
CA ARG A 39 7.53 16.83 15.54
C ARG A 39 8.96 17.28 15.78
N TYR A 40 9.87 16.99 14.84
CA TYR A 40 11.30 17.31 14.99
C TYR A 40 11.67 18.63 14.30
N GLU A 41 11.05 18.94 13.17
CA GLU A 41 11.36 20.14 12.38
C GLU A 41 10.08 20.86 11.94
N ARG A 42 9.86 22.06 12.47
CA ARG A 42 8.67 22.91 12.21
C ARG A 42 8.83 23.73 10.91
N HIS A 43 9.24 23.10 9.82
CA HIS A 43 9.36 23.75 8.53
C HIS A 43 8.36 23.16 7.52
N VAL A 44 7.29 23.91 7.24
CA VAL A 44 6.12 23.42 6.46
C VAL A 44 6.52 22.83 5.10
N LEU A 45 7.35 23.55 4.31
CA LEU A 45 7.72 23.08 2.99
C LEU A 45 8.51 21.75 3.05
N ARG A 46 9.43 21.62 3.99
CA ARG A 46 10.21 20.38 4.19
C ARG A 46 9.30 19.25 4.65
N ALA A 47 8.38 19.52 5.57
CA ALA A 47 7.41 18.53 6.03
C ALA A 47 6.51 18.01 4.88
N ILE A 48 6.07 18.88 3.98
CA ILE A 48 5.32 18.48 2.78
C ILE A 48 6.17 17.60 1.86
N VAL A 49 7.41 18.00 1.59
CA VAL A 49 8.31 17.23 0.71
C VAL A 49 8.65 15.87 1.31
N VAL A 50 9.01 15.83 2.60
CA VAL A 50 9.34 14.57 3.29
C VAL A 50 8.09 13.69 3.42
N GLY A 51 6.95 14.25 3.79
CA GLY A 51 5.68 13.54 3.85
C GLY A 51 5.28 12.95 2.49
N ALA A 52 5.44 13.70 1.41
CA ALA A 52 5.14 13.20 0.06
C ALA A 52 6.12 12.10 -0.39
N LEU A 53 7.42 12.37 -0.38
CA LEU A 53 8.44 11.40 -0.86
C LEU A 53 8.52 10.18 0.04
N GLY A 54 8.48 10.37 1.36
CA GLY A 54 8.48 9.29 2.36
C GLY A 54 7.23 8.42 2.33
N THR A 55 6.17 8.87 1.65
CA THR A 55 4.97 8.06 1.40
C THR A 55 4.98 7.43 0.02
N ILE A 56 5.21 8.21 -1.04
CA ILE A 56 5.11 7.75 -2.43
C ILE A 56 6.07 6.59 -2.68
N ILE A 57 7.31 6.68 -2.20
CA ILE A 57 8.34 5.68 -2.47
C ILE A 57 8.05 4.37 -1.71
N PRO A 58 7.91 4.34 -0.38
CA PRO A 58 7.64 3.09 0.33
C PRO A 58 6.30 2.45 -0.05
N CYS A 59 5.21 3.23 -0.14
CA CYS A 59 3.91 2.69 -0.52
C CYS A 59 3.90 2.16 -1.96
N GLY A 60 4.59 2.83 -2.88
CA GLY A 60 4.75 2.33 -4.24
C GLY A 60 5.52 1.00 -4.28
N LEU A 61 6.58 0.89 -3.49
CA LEU A 61 7.35 -0.35 -3.39
C LEU A 61 6.52 -1.47 -2.79
N SER A 62 5.81 -1.22 -1.68
CA SER A 62 5.03 -2.24 -0.99
C SER A 62 3.80 -2.70 -1.76
N ASP A 63 3.04 -1.77 -2.35
CA ASP A 63 1.71 -2.07 -2.81
C ASP A 63 1.65 -2.56 -4.25
N TYR A 64 2.65 -2.23 -5.10
CA TYR A 64 2.65 -2.70 -6.49
C TYR A 64 4.01 -3.16 -7.01
N VAL A 65 5.16 -2.54 -6.66
CA VAL A 65 6.46 -2.94 -7.23
C VAL A 65 6.89 -4.33 -6.77
N PHE A 66 6.95 -4.56 -5.45
CA PHE A 66 7.32 -5.89 -4.94
C PHE A 66 6.30 -6.97 -5.23
N PRO A 67 4.97 -6.76 -5.11
CA PRO A 67 3.98 -7.72 -5.56
C PRO A 67 4.10 -8.06 -7.04
N TYR A 68 4.31 -7.06 -7.90
CA TYR A 68 4.54 -7.26 -9.34
C TYR A 68 5.75 -8.15 -9.61
N ILE A 69 6.91 -7.80 -9.02
CA ILE A 69 8.14 -8.58 -9.18
C ILE A 69 7.96 -9.99 -8.61
N GLY A 70 7.35 -10.12 -7.44
CA GLY A 70 7.08 -11.41 -6.82
C GLY A 70 6.20 -12.31 -7.70
N GLY A 71 5.15 -11.76 -8.29
CA GLY A 71 4.30 -12.48 -9.23
C GLY A 71 5.07 -12.94 -10.48
N LEU A 72 5.92 -12.08 -11.04
CA LEU A 72 6.78 -12.44 -12.18
C LEU A 72 7.78 -13.56 -11.84
N VAL A 73 8.43 -13.47 -10.67
CA VAL A 73 9.37 -14.50 -10.20
C VAL A 73 8.67 -15.86 -10.02
N LEU A 74 7.40 -15.84 -9.65
CA LEU A 74 6.57 -17.04 -9.54
C LEU A 74 5.98 -17.51 -10.90
N GLY A 75 6.43 -16.90 -12.00
CA GLY A 75 6.02 -17.28 -13.37
C GLY A 75 4.58 -16.89 -13.72
N GLN A 76 4.01 -15.93 -13.01
CA GLN A 76 2.65 -15.46 -13.29
C GLN A 76 2.65 -14.30 -14.30
N PRO A 77 1.65 -14.24 -15.19
CA PRO A 77 1.49 -13.12 -16.12
C PRO A 77 0.96 -11.90 -15.33
N MET A 78 1.87 -11.00 -14.90
CA MET A 78 1.52 -9.81 -14.15
C MET A 78 1.39 -8.59 -15.04
N GLU A 79 0.38 -7.75 -14.80
CA GLU A 79 0.25 -6.42 -15.38
C GLU A 79 0.80 -5.37 -14.41
N LEU A 80 1.69 -4.50 -14.88
CA LEU A 80 2.18 -3.39 -14.06
C LEU A 80 1.13 -2.27 -14.08
N HIS A 81 0.51 -2.04 -12.93
CA HIS A 81 -0.44 -0.96 -12.71
C HIS A 81 0.06 -0.03 -11.62
N MET A 82 0.15 1.27 -11.93
CA MET A 82 0.64 2.30 -11.02
C MET A 82 -0.42 3.39 -10.85
N CYS A 83 -1.11 3.42 -9.70
CA CYS A 83 -2.19 4.40 -9.44
C CYS A 83 -1.75 5.85 -9.59
N ILE A 84 -0.49 6.18 -9.33
CA ILE A 84 0.03 7.54 -9.51
C ILE A 84 -0.01 7.99 -10.98
N VAL A 85 0.08 7.05 -11.92
CA VAL A 85 0.06 7.30 -13.37
C VAL A 85 -1.34 7.07 -13.93
N ASP A 86 -1.96 5.93 -13.57
CA ASP A 86 -3.21 5.48 -14.17
C ASP A 86 -4.45 6.16 -13.56
N HIS A 87 -4.39 6.49 -12.27
CA HIS A 87 -5.51 7.09 -11.51
C HIS A 87 -5.05 8.24 -10.59
N PRO A 88 -4.39 9.30 -11.13
CA PRO A 88 -3.87 10.41 -10.32
C PRO A 88 -4.98 11.12 -9.51
N GLN A 89 -6.21 11.16 -10.03
CA GLN A 89 -7.38 11.73 -9.35
C GLN A 89 -7.79 10.98 -8.08
N MET A 90 -7.38 9.73 -7.93
CA MET A 90 -7.58 8.96 -6.69
C MET A 90 -6.36 9.04 -5.78
N PHE A 91 -5.17 9.12 -6.34
CA PHE A 91 -3.91 9.13 -5.61
C PHE A 91 -3.66 10.44 -4.85
N PHE A 92 -3.66 11.57 -5.57
CA PHE A 92 -3.25 12.87 -5.00
C PHE A 92 -4.18 13.42 -3.91
N PRO A 93 -5.51 13.28 -3.97
CA PRO A 93 -6.37 13.73 -2.87
C PRO A 93 -6.07 13.04 -1.54
N PHE A 94 -5.83 11.73 -1.56
CA PHE A 94 -5.50 10.97 -0.35
C PHE A 94 -4.11 11.31 0.19
N LEU A 95 -3.12 11.52 -0.68
CA LEU A 95 -1.80 12.00 -0.29
C LEU A 95 -1.90 13.37 0.39
N PHE A 96 -2.64 14.30 -0.22
CA PHE A 96 -2.83 15.66 0.31
C PHE A 96 -3.56 15.64 1.65
N LEU A 97 -4.66 14.89 1.76
CA LEU A 97 -5.40 14.72 3.02
C LEU A 97 -4.53 14.09 4.11
N GLY A 98 -3.67 13.14 3.73
CA GLY A 98 -2.72 12.52 4.65
C GLY A 98 -1.69 13.53 5.17
N ILE A 99 -1.10 14.33 4.30
CA ILE A 99 -0.14 15.38 4.70
C ILE A 99 -0.81 16.41 5.62
N LEU A 100 -2.00 16.89 5.28
CA LEU A 100 -2.76 17.81 6.13
C LEU A 100 -3.11 17.18 7.49
N GLY A 101 -3.55 15.92 7.46
CA GLY A 101 -3.83 15.14 8.67
C GLY A 101 -2.60 14.98 9.55
N GLY A 102 -1.40 14.83 8.95
CA GLY A 102 -0.14 14.71 9.67
C GLY A 102 0.22 15.96 10.48
N PHE A 103 -0.03 17.16 9.96
CA PHE A 103 0.17 18.40 10.73
C PHE A 103 -0.75 18.51 11.95
N TRP A 104 -1.96 17.94 11.85
CA TRP A 104 -2.95 18.00 12.92
C TRP A 104 -2.82 16.82 13.91
N ALA A 105 -2.37 15.68 13.44
CA ALA A 105 -2.30 14.43 14.23
C ALA A 105 -1.20 14.45 15.30
N GLU A 106 -0.14 15.25 15.14
CA GLU A 106 1.00 15.33 16.06
C GLU A 106 0.56 15.61 17.50
N GLU A 107 -0.42 16.49 17.70
CA GLU A 107 -0.89 16.90 19.03
C GLU A 107 -1.72 15.81 19.73
N ARG A 108 -2.28 14.84 18.98
CA ARG A 108 -3.29 13.90 19.48
C ARG A 108 -2.86 12.43 19.51
N LEU A 109 -1.86 12.04 18.71
CA LEU A 109 -1.48 10.63 18.56
C LEU A 109 -0.38 10.14 19.52
N THR A 110 0.00 10.92 20.52
CA THR A 110 1.06 10.57 21.48
C THR A 110 0.79 9.32 22.33
N GLY A 111 -0.40 8.73 22.26
CA GLY A 111 -0.79 7.57 23.07
C GLY A 111 -1.12 6.27 22.31
N SER A 112 -1.13 6.27 20.99
CA SER A 112 -1.69 5.14 20.20
C SER A 112 -0.78 4.62 19.07
N HIS A 113 0.54 4.61 19.28
CA HIS A 113 1.49 4.13 18.25
C HIS A 113 1.21 2.71 17.77
N LEU A 114 0.85 1.80 18.67
CA LEU A 114 0.60 0.40 18.33
C LEU A 114 -0.63 0.21 17.43
N PHE A 115 -1.71 0.97 17.67
CA PHE A 115 -2.91 0.89 16.85
C PHE A 115 -2.69 1.50 15.47
N SER A 116 -2.01 2.65 15.40
CA SER A 116 -1.67 3.31 14.15
C SER A 116 -0.76 2.44 13.27
N HIS A 117 0.29 1.85 13.85
CA HIS A 117 1.20 0.95 13.15
C HIS A 117 0.49 -0.33 12.68
N GLY A 118 -0.30 -0.97 13.54
CA GLY A 118 -1.08 -2.16 13.17
C GLY A 118 -2.07 -1.91 12.03
N ALA A 119 -2.78 -0.78 12.05
CA ALA A 119 -3.69 -0.38 10.99
C ALA A 119 -2.94 -0.13 9.66
N HIS A 120 -1.79 0.56 9.71
CA HIS A 120 -0.94 0.81 8.56
C HIS A 120 -0.45 -0.50 7.91
N VAL A 121 0.12 -1.40 8.70
CA VAL A 121 0.60 -2.72 8.23
C VAL A 121 -0.54 -3.55 7.67
N PHE A 122 -1.71 -3.55 8.30
CA PHE A 122 -2.89 -4.27 7.80
C PHE A 122 -3.34 -3.74 6.43
N VAL A 123 -3.45 -2.42 6.28
CA VAL A 123 -3.91 -1.80 5.02
C VAL A 123 -2.88 -2.02 3.90
N SER A 124 -1.58 -1.92 4.20
CA SER A 124 -0.50 -2.22 3.26
C SER A 124 -0.52 -3.69 2.81
N SER A 125 -0.68 -4.63 3.76
CA SER A 125 -0.78 -6.07 3.45
C SER A 125 -1.99 -6.38 2.58
N ALA A 126 -3.13 -5.74 2.88
CA ALA A 126 -4.33 -5.87 2.08
C ALA A 126 -4.13 -5.31 0.66
N ALA A 127 -3.53 -4.12 0.52
CA ALA A 127 -3.23 -3.52 -0.78
C ALA A 127 -2.30 -4.41 -1.62
N SER A 128 -1.21 -4.93 -1.03
CA SER A 128 -0.26 -5.83 -1.68
C SER A 128 -0.93 -7.13 -2.17
N LEU A 129 -1.74 -7.75 -1.30
CA LEU A 129 -2.48 -8.97 -1.65
C LEU A 129 -3.52 -8.72 -2.75
N LEU A 130 -4.28 -7.62 -2.63
CA LEU A 130 -5.27 -7.23 -3.62
C LEU A 130 -4.63 -6.90 -4.96
N TYR A 131 -3.42 -6.32 -4.97
CA TYR A 131 -2.65 -6.11 -6.19
C TYR A 131 -2.34 -7.45 -6.89
N LEU A 132 -1.79 -8.42 -6.15
CA LEU A 132 -1.51 -9.75 -6.70
C LEU A 132 -2.77 -10.37 -7.33
N MET A 133 -3.91 -10.30 -6.64
CA MET A 133 -5.18 -10.85 -7.13
C MET A 133 -5.74 -10.11 -8.34
N SER A 134 -5.52 -8.79 -8.41
CA SER A 134 -6.13 -7.92 -9.42
C SER A 134 -5.36 -7.85 -10.72
N PHE A 135 -4.05 -8.12 -10.70
CA PHE A 135 -3.17 -7.88 -11.84
C PHE A 135 -2.42 -9.12 -12.33
N GLY A 136 -2.96 -10.31 -12.07
CA GLY A 136 -2.56 -11.54 -12.75
C GLY A 136 -2.34 -12.78 -11.87
N PHE A 137 -2.07 -12.63 -10.56
CA PHE A 137 -1.75 -13.77 -9.71
C PHE A 137 -2.98 -14.40 -9.07
N THR A 138 -3.77 -15.14 -9.84
CA THR A 138 -4.97 -15.86 -9.33
C THR A 138 -4.74 -17.36 -9.13
N SER A 139 -3.66 -17.91 -9.68
CA SER A 139 -3.36 -19.35 -9.66
C SER A 139 -3.17 -19.93 -8.25
N TRP A 140 -2.78 -19.09 -7.25
CA TRP A 140 -2.66 -19.54 -5.86
C TRP A 140 -3.99 -19.95 -5.23
N MET A 141 -5.14 -19.51 -5.77
CA MET A 141 -6.46 -19.92 -5.31
C MET A 141 -6.78 -21.36 -5.68
N THR A 142 -6.16 -21.85 -6.74
CA THR A 142 -6.38 -23.22 -7.27
C THR A 142 -5.22 -24.17 -6.96
N ASP A 143 -4.00 -23.64 -6.76
CA ASP A 143 -2.82 -24.41 -6.42
C ASP A 143 -2.29 -24.04 -5.03
N VAL A 144 -2.51 -24.92 -4.08
CA VAL A 144 -2.07 -24.77 -2.67
C VAL A 144 -0.55 -24.54 -2.55
N ARG A 145 0.25 -25.01 -3.52
CA ARG A 145 1.71 -24.84 -3.52
C ARG A 145 2.11 -23.37 -3.67
N LEU A 146 1.24 -22.54 -4.25
CA LEU A 146 1.48 -21.12 -4.48
C LEU A 146 1.05 -20.24 -3.30
N ILE A 147 0.33 -20.76 -2.32
CA ILE A 147 -0.11 -20.00 -1.13
C ILE A 147 1.11 -19.50 -0.34
N PHE A 148 2.08 -20.38 -0.06
CA PHE A 148 3.28 -19.98 0.67
C PHE A 148 4.12 -18.93 -0.07
N PRO A 149 4.45 -19.09 -1.36
CA PRO A 149 5.15 -18.06 -2.11
C PRO A 149 4.38 -16.73 -2.19
N ALA A 150 3.06 -16.75 -2.37
CA ALA A 150 2.23 -15.54 -2.33
C ALA A 150 2.30 -14.84 -0.96
N PHE A 151 2.16 -15.62 0.12
CA PHE A 151 2.30 -15.10 1.48
C PHE A 151 3.67 -14.45 1.71
N PHE A 152 4.76 -15.12 1.33
CA PHE A 152 6.10 -14.56 1.44
C PHE A 152 6.30 -13.30 0.62
N THR A 153 5.72 -13.25 -0.58
CA THR A 153 5.75 -12.04 -1.43
C THR A 153 5.12 -10.85 -0.71
N VAL A 154 3.92 -11.05 -0.12
CA VAL A 154 3.23 -9.99 0.63
C VAL A 154 4.02 -9.59 1.87
N VAL A 155 4.54 -10.55 2.63
CA VAL A 155 5.36 -10.28 3.84
C VAL A 155 6.58 -9.44 3.48
N LEU A 156 7.34 -9.83 2.45
CA LEU A 156 8.52 -9.07 2.02
C LEU A 156 8.15 -7.70 1.45
N ALA A 157 7.06 -7.62 0.70
CA ALA A 157 6.57 -6.37 0.12
C ALA A 157 6.23 -5.33 1.19
N VAL A 158 5.66 -5.77 2.31
CA VAL A 158 5.25 -4.90 3.41
C VAL A 158 6.40 -4.66 4.39
N TRP A 159 7.13 -5.72 4.77
CA TRP A 159 8.15 -5.63 5.81
C TRP A 159 9.25 -4.63 5.46
N ILE A 160 9.83 -4.70 4.27
CA ILE A 160 10.96 -3.85 3.89
C ILE A 160 10.56 -2.38 3.80
N PRO A 161 9.54 -1.95 3.01
CA PRO A 161 9.22 -0.53 2.87
C PRO A 161 8.56 0.06 4.11
N CYS A 162 7.64 -0.67 4.75
CA CYS A 162 6.93 -0.13 5.91
C CYS A 162 7.84 0.00 7.13
N CYS A 163 8.75 -0.97 7.36
CA CYS A 163 9.73 -0.81 8.43
C CYS A 163 10.70 0.35 8.17
N VAL A 164 11.07 0.62 6.91
CA VAL A 164 11.90 1.77 6.57
C VAL A 164 11.16 3.08 6.81
N SER A 165 9.87 3.17 6.42
CA SER A 165 9.07 4.39 6.62
C SER A 165 8.78 4.71 8.08
N ASP A 166 8.78 3.71 8.96
CA ASP A 166 8.57 3.89 10.40
C ASP A 166 9.86 4.27 11.18
N ILE A 167 11.02 4.13 10.55
CA ILE A 167 12.33 4.46 11.15
C ILE A 167 12.81 5.86 10.76
N VAL A 168 12.33 6.39 9.64
CA VAL A 168 12.71 7.71 9.10
C VAL A 168 11.80 8.79 9.61
#